data_19cc00565b4796939b1a965aebfc5812
#
_entry.id   19cc00565b4796939b1a965aebfc5812
#
_cell.length_a   1.000
_cell.length_b   1.000
_cell.length_c   1.000
_cell.angle_alpha   90.00
_cell.angle_beta   90.00
_cell.angle_gamma   90.00
#
_symmetry.space_group_name_H-M   'P 1'
#
loop_
_entity.id
_entity.type
_entity.pdbx_description
1 polymer ?
#
loop_
_entity_poly.entity_id
_entity_poly.type
_entity_poly.pdbx_seq_one_letter_code
_entity_poly.pdbx_strand_id
1 'polypeptide(L)'
;MLVGAAVLSVSLLGISYFFQTTLRASGVTQSAIQGDYLLEEGVEATKIFRDMSYTNNFMKMSTTTTYYFAWNGTNWATTTTNTLIDGKFERKFTLTDVKRDLNNDIATTGTYDPDIKLVTVSVAWSGSLGTTTRTIQTYVTNIFNN
;
A
#
# COMPACT_ATOMS: atom_id res chain seq x y z
N MET A 1 -33.01 5.62 47.68
CA MET A 1 -32.40 4.47 47.00
C MET A 1 -32.55 4.51 45.48
N LEU A 2 -33.71 4.82 44.90
CA LEU A 2 -33.94 4.85 43.44
C LEU A 2 -33.03 5.86 42.71
N VAL A 3 -32.82 7.07 43.21
CA VAL A 3 -31.98 8.10 42.61
C VAL A 3 -30.51 7.66 42.52
N GLY A 4 -29.97 7.03 43.59
CA GLY A 4 -28.61 6.53 43.57
C GLY A 4 -28.38 5.42 42.55
N ALA A 5 -29.35 4.51 42.40
CA ALA A 5 -29.29 3.45 41.39
C ALA A 5 -29.33 4.04 39.96
N ALA A 6 -30.14 5.07 39.71
CA ALA A 6 -30.21 5.73 38.39
C ALA A 6 -28.87 6.41 38.02
N VAL A 7 -28.26 7.13 38.98
CA VAL A 7 -26.95 7.79 38.76
C VAL A 7 -25.86 6.75 38.47
N LEU A 8 -25.82 5.65 39.20
CA LEU A 8 -24.86 4.58 38.96
C LEU A 8 -25.05 3.93 37.60
N SER A 9 -26.30 3.69 37.17
CA SER A 9 -26.59 3.10 35.88
C SER A 9 -26.10 4.00 34.72
N VAL A 10 -26.38 5.30 34.78
CA VAL A 10 -25.93 6.26 33.78
C VAL A 10 -24.41 6.36 33.71
N SER A 11 -23.74 6.34 34.89
CA SER A 11 -22.28 6.35 34.99
C SER A 11 -21.66 5.11 34.35
N LEU A 12 -22.21 3.91 34.57
CA LEU A 12 -21.75 2.65 33.98
C LEU A 12 -21.92 2.63 32.47
N LEU A 13 -23.04 3.16 31.94
CA LEU A 13 -23.26 3.26 30.51
C LEU A 13 -22.24 4.21 29.86
N GLY A 14 -21.96 5.37 30.50
CA GLY A 14 -20.96 6.32 30.04
C GLY A 14 -19.56 5.72 29.97
N ILE A 15 -19.15 4.99 31.00
CA ILE A 15 -17.85 4.30 31.04
C ILE A 15 -17.79 3.23 29.95
N SER A 16 -18.83 2.42 29.78
CA SER A 16 -18.87 1.38 28.76
C SER A 16 -18.78 1.96 27.33
N TYR A 17 -19.47 3.05 27.07
CA TYR A 17 -19.38 3.76 25.78
C TYR A 17 -17.98 4.31 25.52
N PHE A 18 -17.35 4.91 26.53
CA PHE A 18 -15.97 5.42 26.44
C PHE A 18 -14.99 4.30 26.10
N PHE A 19 -15.05 3.16 26.79
CA PHE A 19 -14.19 2.01 26.50
C PHE A 19 -14.37 1.48 25.07
N GLN A 20 -15.61 1.32 24.60
CA GLN A 20 -15.87 0.86 23.24
C GLN A 20 -15.30 1.83 22.20
N THR A 21 -15.45 3.12 22.41
CA THR A 21 -14.93 4.15 21.50
C THR A 21 -13.41 4.13 21.44
N THR A 22 -12.76 4.00 22.61
CA THR A 22 -11.29 3.91 22.72
C THR A 22 -10.75 2.67 22.05
N LEU A 23 -11.38 1.50 22.23
CA LEU A 23 -10.96 0.26 21.59
C LEU A 23 -11.10 0.33 20.05
N ARG A 24 -12.19 0.95 19.56
CA ARG A 24 -12.36 1.17 18.11
C ARG A 24 -11.28 2.09 17.55
N ALA A 25 -11.00 3.21 18.22
CA ALA A 25 -9.96 4.15 17.81
C ALA A 25 -8.57 3.47 17.78
N SER A 26 -8.26 2.67 18.80
CA SER A 26 -7.02 1.89 18.86
C SER A 26 -6.89 0.92 17.68
N GLY A 27 -7.95 0.19 17.34
CA GLY A 27 -7.96 -0.74 16.20
C GLY A 27 -7.78 -0.04 14.84
N VAL A 28 -8.36 1.16 14.67
CA VAL A 28 -8.17 1.98 13.46
C VAL A 28 -6.72 2.43 13.35
N THR A 29 -6.13 2.94 14.44
CA THR A 29 -4.73 3.38 14.48
C THR A 29 -3.76 2.23 14.20
N GLN A 30 -3.97 1.07 14.81
CA GLN A 30 -3.16 -0.12 14.56
C GLN A 30 -3.18 -0.54 13.09
N SER A 31 -4.37 -0.54 12.47
CA SER A 31 -4.51 -0.87 11.05
C SER A 31 -3.83 0.15 10.14
N ALA A 32 -3.88 1.44 10.48
CA ALA A 32 -3.21 2.48 9.72
C ALA A 32 -1.67 2.31 9.78
N ILE A 33 -1.11 2.09 10.97
CA ILE A 33 0.33 1.84 11.16
C ILE A 33 0.77 0.60 10.38
N GLN A 34 0.03 -0.50 10.49
CA GLN A 34 0.34 -1.72 9.74
C GLN A 34 0.26 -1.50 8.22
N GLY A 35 -0.76 -0.76 7.75
CA GLY A 35 -0.89 -0.38 6.35
C GLY A 35 0.29 0.45 5.84
N ASP A 36 0.79 1.39 6.63
CA ASP A 36 1.94 2.22 6.29
C ASP A 36 3.24 1.39 6.21
N TYR A 37 3.47 0.45 7.15
CA TYR A 37 4.60 -0.49 7.06
C TYR A 37 4.53 -1.40 5.83
N LEU A 38 3.35 -1.92 5.51
CA LEU A 38 3.16 -2.74 4.31
C LEU A 38 3.37 -1.94 3.02
N LEU A 39 3.09 -0.64 3.05
CA LEU A 39 3.34 0.26 1.95
C LEU A 39 4.84 0.50 1.73
N GLU A 40 5.60 0.76 2.82
CA GLU A 40 7.06 0.89 2.79
C GLU A 40 7.71 -0.41 2.31
N GLU A 41 7.31 -1.56 2.85
CA GLU A 41 7.79 -2.88 2.38
C GLU A 41 7.52 -3.08 0.89
N GLY A 42 6.37 -2.64 0.38
CA GLY A 42 6.05 -2.69 -1.04
C GLY A 42 7.01 -1.84 -1.88
N VAL A 43 7.38 -0.65 -1.42
CA VAL A 43 8.38 0.20 -2.09
C VAL A 43 9.75 -0.46 -2.09
N GLU A 44 10.17 -1.05 -0.96
CA GLU A 44 11.46 -1.76 -0.89
C GLU A 44 11.46 -2.99 -1.81
N ALA A 45 10.36 -3.74 -1.89
CA ALA A 45 10.23 -4.86 -2.81
C ALA A 45 10.39 -4.41 -4.28
N THR A 46 9.90 -3.22 -4.67
CA THR A 46 10.13 -2.71 -6.03
C THR A 46 11.59 -2.42 -6.31
N LYS A 47 12.35 -1.94 -5.32
CA LYS A 47 13.81 -1.73 -5.45
C LYS A 47 14.54 -3.07 -5.62
N ILE A 48 14.16 -4.09 -4.85
CA ILE A 48 14.72 -5.44 -4.98
C ILE A 48 14.45 -6.00 -6.39
N PHE A 49 13.24 -5.86 -6.93
CA PHE A 49 12.92 -6.30 -8.29
C PHE A 49 13.78 -5.58 -9.35
N ARG A 50 14.02 -4.28 -9.19
CA ARG A 50 14.91 -3.51 -10.05
C ARG A 50 16.32 -4.07 -10.00
N ASP A 51 16.83 -4.31 -8.80
CA ASP A 51 18.21 -4.73 -8.58
C ASP A 51 18.45 -6.17 -9.06
N MET A 52 17.44 -7.03 -9.01
CA MET A 52 17.49 -8.37 -9.58
C MET A 52 17.60 -8.36 -11.11
N SER A 53 16.76 -7.63 -11.81
CA SER A 53 16.83 -7.37 -13.24
C SER A 53 15.71 -6.40 -13.65
N TYR A 54 16.08 -5.19 -14.01
CA TYR A 54 15.12 -4.21 -14.53
C TYR A 54 14.47 -4.69 -15.84
N THR A 55 15.29 -5.21 -16.76
CA THR A 55 14.85 -5.68 -18.08
C THR A 55 13.85 -6.83 -17.99
N ASN A 56 14.07 -7.79 -17.09
CA ASN A 56 13.16 -8.93 -16.96
C ASN A 56 11.93 -8.63 -16.11
N ASN A 57 12.04 -7.72 -15.16
CA ASN A 57 10.96 -7.41 -14.22
C ASN A 57 10.10 -6.21 -14.69
N PHE A 58 10.69 -5.05 -14.97
CA PHE A 58 9.91 -3.84 -15.25
C PHE A 58 9.65 -3.60 -16.74
N MET A 59 10.61 -3.87 -17.62
CA MET A 59 10.40 -3.65 -19.06
C MET A 59 9.36 -4.60 -19.67
N LYS A 60 9.25 -5.82 -19.15
CA LYS A 60 8.30 -6.84 -19.62
C LYS A 60 6.91 -6.73 -19.00
N MET A 61 6.77 -5.95 -17.93
CA MET A 61 5.48 -5.77 -17.27
C MET A 61 4.59 -4.79 -18.04
N SER A 62 3.31 -5.14 -18.12
CA SER A 62 2.29 -4.30 -18.75
C SER A 62 1.90 -3.14 -17.81
N THR A 63 1.74 -1.95 -18.38
CA THR A 63 1.24 -0.77 -17.66
C THR A 63 -0.27 -0.79 -17.43
N THR A 64 -0.99 -1.72 -18.07
CA THR A 64 -2.45 -1.89 -17.91
C THR A 64 -2.81 -2.95 -16.87
N THR A 65 -1.81 -3.62 -16.30
CA THR A 65 -2.01 -4.74 -15.36
C THR A 65 -1.72 -4.29 -13.93
N THR A 66 -2.55 -4.76 -13.01
CA THR A 66 -2.28 -4.66 -11.57
C THR A 66 -1.49 -5.88 -11.13
N TYR A 67 -0.42 -5.64 -10.40
CA TYR A 67 0.46 -6.68 -9.86
C TYR A 67 0.39 -6.70 -8.34
N TYR A 68 0.57 -7.88 -7.77
CA TYR A 68 0.65 -8.11 -6.34
C TYR A 68 2.02 -8.67 -5.98
N PHE A 69 2.50 -8.36 -4.78
CA PHE A 69 3.74 -8.90 -4.26
C PHE A 69 3.49 -10.28 -3.67
N ALA A 70 4.32 -11.24 -4.03
CA ALA A 70 4.31 -12.59 -3.49
C ALA A 70 5.69 -12.92 -2.91
N TRP A 71 5.71 -13.56 -1.75
CA TRP A 71 6.92 -14.11 -1.15
C TRP A 71 6.89 -15.64 -1.26
N ASN A 72 7.88 -16.22 -1.90
CA ASN A 72 7.93 -17.68 -2.12
C ASN A 72 8.76 -18.44 -1.06
N GLY A 73 9.12 -17.77 0.04
CA GLY A 73 9.97 -18.31 1.10
C GLY A 73 11.45 -17.96 0.96
N THR A 74 11.89 -17.53 -0.23
CA THR A 74 13.31 -17.20 -0.52
C THR A 74 13.44 -15.84 -1.20
N ASN A 75 12.57 -15.56 -2.16
CA ASN A 75 12.62 -14.35 -2.99
C ASN A 75 11.24 -13.70 -3.11
N TRP A 76 11.24 -12.41 -3.33
CA TRP A 76 10.09 -11.67 -3.80
C TRP A 76 9.78 -12.06 -5.25
N ALA A 77 8.50 -12.21 -5.55
CA ALA A 77 7.96 -12.44 -6.87
C ALA A 77 6.74 -11.56 -7.11
N THR A 78 6.28 -11.48 -8.35
CA THR A 78 5.05 -10.78 -8.71
C THR A 78 3.99 -11.78 -9.16
N THR A 79 2.73 -11.48 -8.87
CA THR A 79 1.57 -12.24 -9.32
C THR A 79 0.46 -11.29 -9.75
N THR A 80 -0.46 -11.77 -10.54
CA THR A 80 -1.71 -11.06 -10.89
C THR A 80 -2.89 -11.50 -10.01
N THR A 81 -2.66 -12.45 -9.13
CA THR A 81 -3.68 -12.94 -8.19
C THR A 81 -3.57 -12.18 -6.87
N ASN A 82 -4.67 -11.59 -6.42
CA ASN A 82 -4.72 -10.93 -5.13
C ASN A 82 -4.66 -11.97 -4.00
N THR A 83 -3.67 -11.81 -3.12
CA THR A 83 -3.57 -12.56 -1.88
C THR A 83 -3.51 -11.57 -0.73
N LEU A 84 -4.55 -11.56 0.10
CA LEU A 84 -4.61 -10.65 1.24
C LEU A 84 -3.55 -11.01 2.28
N ILE A 85 -2.84 -10.00 2.76
CA ILE A 85 -1.91 -10.12 3.90
C ILE A 85 -2.75 -10.13 5.17
N ASP A 86 -2.53 -11.12 6.03
CA ASP A 86 -3.29 -11.36 7.27
C ASP A 86 -4.82 -11.41 7.06
N GLY A 87 -5.27 -11.82 5.86
CA GLY A 87 -6.67 -11.86 5.50
C GLY A 87 -7.37 -10.50 5.46
N LYS A 88 -6.61 -9.39 5.48
CA LYS A 88 -7.13 -8.03 5.66
C LYS A 88 -6.58 -7.02 4.67
N PHE A 89 -5.29 -7.01 4.40
CA PHE A 89 -4.64 -5.97 3.60
C PHE A 89 -4.42 -6.43 2.17
N GLU A 90 -4.91 -5.65 1.21
CA GLU A 90 -4.56 -5.78 -0.20
C GLU A 90 -3.35 -4.90 -0.49
N ARG A 91 -2.22 -5.49 -0.89
CA ARG A 91 -1.03 -4.75 -1.32
C ARG A 91 -0.73 -5.02 -2.79
N LYS A 92 -0.76 -3.98 -3.59
CA LYS A 92 -0.59 -4.06 -5.05
C LYS A 92 0.26 -2.92 -5.58
N PHE A 93 0.71 -3.08 -6.82
CA PHE A 93 1.34 -1.99 -7.54
C PHE A 93 0.92 -1.96 -9.01
N THR A 94 1.04 -0.80 -9.61
CA THR A 94 0.84 -0.55 -11.03
C THR A 94 2.03 0.21 -11.59
N LEU A 95 2.22 0.10 -12.90
CA LEU A 95 3.29 0.77 -13.63
C LEU A 95 2.70 1.82 -14.56
N THR A 96 3.42 2.92 -14.71
CA THR A 96 3.13 3.93 -15.72
C THR A 96 4.41 4.25 -16.49
N ASP A 97 4.29 4.37 -17.81
CA ASP A 97 5.39 4.77 -18.67
C ASP A 97 5.79 6.21 -18.38
N VAL A 98 7.08 6.45 -18.40
CA VAL A 98 7.66 7.79 -18.21
C VAL A 98 8.06 8.34 -19.57
N LYS A 99 7.87 9.64 -19.76
CA LYS A 99 8.26 10.37 -20.96
C LYS A 99 9.19 11.51 -20.58
N ARG A 100 10.04 11.89 -21.54
CA ARG A 100 10.92 13.05 -21.42
C ARG A 100 10.59 14.08 -22.48
N ASP A 101 10.65 15.33 -22.10
CA ASP A 101 10.52 16.46 -23.00
C ASP A 101 11.81 16.75 -23.81
N LEU A 102 11.83 17.85 -24.55
CA LEU A 102 12.99 18.27 -25.33
C LEU A 102 14.20 18.69 -24.48
N ASN A 103 13.99 19.00 -23.21
CA ASN A 103 15.06 19.34 -22.27
C ASN A 103 15.56 18.10 -21.51
N ASN A 104 15.05 16.90 -21.84
CA ASN A 104 15.32 15.66 -21.15
C ASN A 104 14.77 15.60 -19.72
N ASP A 105 13.79 16.44 -19.38
CA ASP A 105 13.06 16.40 -18.11
C ASP A 105 11.89 15.41 -18.15
N ILE A 106 11.55 14.84 -17.00
CA ILE A 106 10.36 13.98 -16.88
C ILE A 106 9.11 14.84 -17.13
N ALA A 107 8.29 14.41 -18.08
CA ALA A 107 7.12 15.15 -18.50
C ALA A 107 5.93 14.23 -18.81
N THR A 108 4.73 14.80 -18.86
CA THR A 108 3.50 14.08 -19.22
C THR A 108 3.41 13.82 -20.73
N THR A 109 4.10 14.63 -21.53
CA THR A 109 4.18 14.52 -23.00
C THR A 109 5.63 14.51 -23.45
N GLY A 110 5.93 13.80 -24.54
CA GLY A 110 7.29 13.72 -25.06
C GLY A 110 7.67 12.32 -25.51
N THR A 111 8.96 12.02 -25.54
CA THR A 111 9.50 10.74 -25.97
C THR A 111 9.46 9.74 -24.80
N TYR A 112 9.00 8.52 -25.07
CA TYR A 112 9.01 7.43 -24.10
C TYR A 112 10.43 7.08 -23.66
N ASP A 113 10.65 6.96 -22.36
CA ASP A 113 11.90 6.52 -21.76
C ASP A 113 11.75 5.08 -21.25
N PRO A 114 12.38 4.08 -21.90
CA PRO A 114 12.26 2.68 -21.51
C PRO A 114 12.98 2.36 -20.18
N ASP A 115 13.95 3.17 -19.80
CA ASP A 115 14.79 2.94 -18.62
C ASP A 115 14.19 3.50 -17.33
N ILE A 116 12.99 4.07 -17.40
CA ILE A 116 12.29 4.60 -16.21
C ILE A 116 10.83 4.15 -16.25
N LYS A 117 10.34 3.71 -15.10
CA LYS A 117 8.91 3.49 -14.83
C LYS A 117 8.50 4.25 -13.58
N LEU A 118 7.31 4.84 -13.61
CA LEU A 118 6.63 5.30 -12.41
C LEU A 118 5.88 4.11 -11.80
N VAL A 119 6.27 3.71 -10.61
CA VAL A 119 5.62 2.65 -9.85
C VAL A 119 4.70 3.28 -8.83
N THR A 120 3.45 2.89 -8.82
CA THR A 120 2.45 3.27 -7.82
C THR A 120 2.15 2.06 -6.94
N VAL A 121 2.63 2.08 -5.71
CA VAL A 121 2.32 1.06 -4.69
C VAL A 121 1.11 1.52 -3.89
N SER A 122 0.17 0.63 -3.65
CA SER A 122 -0.99 0.91 -2.82
C SER A 122 -1.29 -0.23 -1.84
N VAL A 123 -1.75 0.14 -0.66
CA VAL A 123 -2.26 -0.78 0.36
C VAL A 123 -3.66 -0.35 0.74
N ALA A 124 -4.61 -1.28 0.66
CA ALA A 124 -6.00 -1.06 1.02
C ALA A 124 -6.45 -2.06 2.08
N TRP A 125 -7.29 -1.60 3.01
CA TRP A 125 -7.91 -2.46 4.03
C TRP A 125 -9.29 -1.93 4.39
N SER A 126 -10.17 -2.84 4.80
CA SER A 126 -11.51 -2.49 5.29
C SER A 126 -11.50 -2.34 6.81
N GLY A 127 -12.15 -1.30 7.30
CA GLY A 127 -12.36 -1.02 8.70
C GLY A 127 -13.82 -0.70 9.00
N SER A 128 -14.12 -0.34 10.23
CA SER A 128 -15.46 0.03 10.69
C SER A 128 -16.05 1.27 10.00
N LEU A 129 -15.19 2.12 9.43
CA LEU A 129 -15.57 3.36 8.75
C LEU A 129 -15.52 3.24 7.21
N GLY A 130 -15.32 2.04 6.67
CA GLY A 130 -15.17 1.78 5.24
C GLY A 130 -13.76 1.34 4.85
N THR A 131 -13.48 1.37 3.54
CA THR A 131 -12.17 1.00 3.00
C THR A 131 -11.23 2.21 3.02
N THR A 132 -10.06 2.01 3.60
CA THR A 132 -8.95 2.98 3.57
C THR A 132 -7.92 2.50 2.56
N THR A 133 -7.41 3.40 1.73
CA THR A 133 -6.31 3.14 0.79
C THR A 133 -5.18 4.13 1.03
N ARG A 134 -3.96 3.63 1.10
CA ARG A 134 -2.72 4.43 1.13
C ARG A 134 -1.93 4.14 -0.13
N THR A 135 -1.24 5.16 -0.64
CA THR A 135 -0.50 5.08 -1.91
C THR A 135 0.80 5.84 -1.84
N ILE A 136 1.87 5.26 -2.39
CA ILE A 136 3.16 5.93 -2.63
C ILE A 136 3.51 5.75 -4.11
N GLN A 137 4.07 6.80 -4.71
CA GLN A 137 4.63 6.76 -6.04
C GLN A 137 6.15 6.93 -5.99
N THR A 138 6.85 6.14 -6.77
CA THR A 138 8.31 6.22 -6.90
C THR A 138 8.73 5.95 -8.34
N TYR A 139 9.78 6.64 -8.78
CA TYR A 139 10.43 6.33 -10.06
C TYR A 139 11.45 5.21 -9.85
N VAL A 140 11.37 4.21 -10.71
CA VAL A 140 12.32 3.09 -10.75
C VAL A 140 13.08 3.17 -12.06
N THR A 141 14.40 3.29 -11.96
CA THR A 141 15.31 3.47 -13.10
C THR A 141 16.25 2.29 -13.27
N ASN A 142 16.61 2.00 -14.51
CA ASN A 142 17.56 0.96 -14.90
C ASN A 142 19.01 1.40 -14.63
N ILE A 143 19.38 1.49 -13.36
CA ILE A 143 20.71 1.97 -12.94
C ILE A 143 21.84 0.98 -13.19
N PHE A 144 21.54 -0.30 -13.33
CA PHE A 144 22.53 -1.36 -13.52
C PHE A 144 22.62 -1.86 -14.96
N ASN A 145 21.77 -1.39 -15.87
CA ASN A 145 21.64 -1.86 -17.26
C ASN A 145 21.51 -3.39 -17.38
N ASN A 146 20.68 -4.00 -16.49
CA ASN A 146 20.54 -5.44 -16.33
C ASN A 146 19.14 -5.96 -16.68
#